data_3886053f30d8da0ecc4c07a109147466
#
_entry.id   3886053f30d8da0ecc4c07a109147466
#
_cell.length_a   1.000
_cell.length_b   1.000
_cell.length_c   1.000
_cell.angle_alpha   90.00
_cell.angle_beta   90.00
_cell.angle_gamma   90.00
#
_symmetry.space_group_name_H-M   'P 1'
#
loop_
_entity.id
_entity.type
_entity.pdbx_description
1 polymer ?
#
loop_
_entity_poly.entity_id
_entity_poly.type
_entity_poly.pdbx_seq_one_letter_code
_entity_poly.pdbx_strand_id
1 'polypeptide(L)'
;MLRVVLSIVFALLACPIYAGEINFLGGYGVTNNPVQGTGAWQVRYMEGLGEHFAYSLSYVNQGHFISHHRDGTAASLWLRTNQMDGQLSLGVGAGPIFYYDTVRPASGAAEDVHGWGTMVNLLASWYTKNRWIYQLQGSWVKGGNSFDTLSVLAGIGYQLDAPPSPGPDLKAPRQTEETTNNELTVFGGQTVVNLPGNGSSTAGSIGYRRGLWRYVEWTAGALYEGRSSLIDRYGLTTQLWLAKPFFDDRLALGAGFGFYLAEDRLREQRTGGFLSEIVSITASYRLSPHWLIRTTWDRIITDYDRDSDVFLGGIGYRF
;
A
#
# COMPACT_ATOMS: atom_id res chain seq x y z
N MET A 1 -21.08 2.41 7.14
CA MET A 1 -19.63 2.18 6.96
C MET A 1 -18.91 3.39 6.39
N LEU A 2 -19.28 3.95 5.24
CA LEU A 2 -18.59 5.09 4.61
C LEU A 2 -18.39 6.30 5.54
N ARG A 3 -19.41 6.68 6.34
CA ARG A 3 -19.31 7.81 7.30
C ARG A 3 -18.29 7.57 8.41
N VAL A 4 -18.14 6.33 8.88
CA VAL A 4 -17.15 5.97 9.93
C VAL A 4 -15.75 5.99 9.35
N VAL A 5 -15.55 5.47 8.15
CA VAL A 5 -14.26 5.52 7.43
C VAL A 5 -13.86 6.98 7.16
N LEU A 6 -14.77 7.81 6.64
CA LEU A 6 -14.52 9.23 6.45
C LEU A 6 -14.17 9.94 7.76
N SER A 7 -14.88 9.65 8.87
CA SER A 7 -14.60 10.27 10.17
C SER A 7 -13.23 9.85 10.71
N ILE A 8 -12.81 8.61 10.53
CA ILE A 8 -11.48 8.13 10.92
C ILE A 8 -10.40 8.81 10.06
N VAL A 9 -10.60 8.91 8.75
CA VAL A 9 -9.67 9.63 7.84
C VAL A 9 -9.57 11.10 8.23
N PHE A 10 -10.68 11.79 8.50
CA PHE A 10 -10.68 13.18 8.97
C PHE A 10 -10.00 13.35 10.33
N ALA A 11 -10.20 12.42 11.27
CA ALA A 11 -9.55 12.46 12.58
C ALA A 11 -8.02 12.26 12.45
N LEU A 12 -7.58 11.36 11.57
CA LEU A 12 -6.16 11.16 11.29
C LEU A 12 -5.50 12.38 10.61
N LEU A 13 -6.25 13.11 9.77
CA LEU A 13 -5.78 14.33 9.10
C LEU A 13 -5.68 15.54 10.06
N ALA A 14 -6.41 15.52 11.18
CA ALA A 14 -6.41 16.59 12.19
C ALA A 14 -5.36 16.41 13.29
N CYS A 15 -4.74 15.23 13.41
CA CYS A 15 -3.69 14.98 14.41
C CYS A 15 -2.37 15.63 14.00
N PRO A 16 -1.58 16.17 14.96
CA PRO A 16 -0.21 16.57 14.69
C PRO A 16 0.59 15.36 14.20
N ILE A 17 1.12 15.48 13.00
CA ILE A 17 1.81 14.41 12.30
C ILE A 17 3.27 14.40 12.78
N TYR A 18 3.71 13.26 13.31
CA TYR A 18 5.06 12.99 13.80
C TYR A 18 5.91 12.30 12.73
N ALA A 19 7.17 11.99 13.03
CA ALA A 19 8.10 11.38 12.08
C ALA A 19 7.58 10.07 11.48
N GLY A 20 7.64 9.99 10.17
CA GLY A 20 7.26 8.79 9.43
C GLY A 20 8.42 7.80 9.32
N GLU A 21 8.08 6.51 9.30
CA GLU A 21 8.99 5.39 9.13
C GLU A 21 8.53 4.52 7.95
N ILE A 22 9.47 4.08 7.14
CA ILE A 22 9.23 3.03 6.16
C ILE A 22 9.95 1.76 6.60
N ASN A 23 9.27 0.62 6.53
CA ASN A 23 9.78 -0.64 7.05
C ASN A 23 9.55 -1.75 6.02
N PHE A 24 10.55 -2.60 5.84
CA PHE A 24 10.47 -3.83 5.07
C PHE A 24 10.76 -5.01 5.99
N LEU A 25 9.81 -5.96 6.07
CA LEU A 25 9.91 -7.13 6.91
C LEU A 25 9.72 -8.39 6.07
N GLY A 26 10.48 -9.43 6.37
CA GLY A 26 10.37 -10.74 5.74
C GLY A 26 10.49 -11.85 6.79
N GLY A 27 9.90 -12.99 6.52
CA GLY A 27 9.90 -14.11 7.44
C GLY A 27 9.03 -15.25 7.00
N TYR A 28 8.33 -15.86 7.95
CA TYR A 28 7.57 -17.08 7.73
C TYR A 28 6.17 -16.98 8.33
N GLY A 29 5.21 -17.51 7.59
CA GLY A 29 3.80 -17.57 7.99
C GLY A 29 3.27 -19.00 7.94
N VAL A 30 2.28 -19.28 8.79
CA VAL A 30 1.56 -20.55 8.85
C VAL A 30 0.07 -20.33 8.86
N THR A 31 -0.68 -21.23 8.24
CA THR A 31 -2.15 -21.28 8.30
C THR A 31 -2.62 -22.23 9.40
N ASN A 32 -3.86 -22.05 9.85
CA ASN A 32 -4.45 -22.89 10.88
C ASN A 32 -5.17 -24.14 10.35
N ASN A 33 -5.75 -24.08 9.15
CA ASN A 33 -6.53 -25.20 8.61
C ASN A 33 -6.58 -25.17 7.06
N PRO A 34 -5.89 -26.07 6.36
CA PRO A 34 -4.90 -27.02 6.90
C PRO A 34 -3.62 -26.29 7.38
N VAL A 35 -2.85 -26.91 8.25
CA VAL A 35 -1.57 -26.32 8.70
C VAL A 35 -0.56 -26.37 7.56
N GLN A 36 -0.19 -25.22 7.06
CA GLN A 36 0.79 -25.03 5.99
C GLN A 36 1.66 -23.83 6.29
N GLY A 37 2.88 -23.82 5.80
CA GLY A 37 3.82 -22.75 6.02
C GLY A 37 4.46 -22.24 4.73
N THR A 38 4.74 -20.95 4.68
CA THR A 38 5.33 -20.28 3.52
C THR A 38 6.12 -19.04 3.92
N GLY A 39 6.97 -18.56 3.00
CA GLY A 39 7.58 -17.23 3.14
C GLY A 39 6.52 -16.14 3.10
N ALA A 40 6.65 -15.15 4.00
CA ALA A 40 5.77 -13.99 4.08
C ALA A 40 6.60 -12.71 4.16
N TRP A 41 6.05 -11.61 3.68
CA TRP A 41 6.73 -10.32 3.76
C TRP A 41 5.74 -9.16 3.86
N GLN A 42 6.23 -8.01 4.32
CA GLN A 42 5.43 -6.81 4.51
C GLN A 42 6.24 -5.56 4.19
N VAL A 43 5.62 -4.60 3.50
CA VAL A 43 6.08 -3.22 3.45
C VAL A 43 5.11 -2.39 4.29
N ARG A 44 5.64 -1.58 5.22
CA ARG A 44 4.83 -0.79 6.14
C ARG A 44 5.34 0.64 6.22
N TYR A 45 4.43 1.58 6.05
CA TYR A 45 4.58 2.94 6.51
C TYR A 45 3.97 3.04 7.92
N MET A 46 4.69 3.61 8.88
CA MET A 46 4.21 3.85 10.24
C MET A 46 4.48 5.30 10.62
N GLU A 47 3.54 5.90 11.34
CA GLU A 47 3.65 7.26 11.83
C GLU A 47 3.12 7.40 13.24
N GLY A 48 3.82 8.20 14.07
CA GLY A 48 3.42 8.49 15.44
C GLY A 48 2.20 9.38 15.52
N LEU A 49 1.35 9.11 16.52
CA LEU A 49 0.24 9.95 16.96
C LEU A 49 0.46 10.33 18.44
N GLY A 50 1.61 10.94 18.72
CA GLY A 50 2.08 11.20 20.07
C GLY A 50 3.01 10.11 20.60
N GLU A 51 3.28 10.17 21.93
CA GLU A 51 4.29 9.33 22.58
C GLU A 51 3.97 7.84 22.54
N HIS A 52 2.70 7.48 22.77
CA HIS A 52 2.28 6.10 22.96
C HIS A 52 1.48 5.52 21.80
N PHE A 53 1.03 6.34 20.87
CA PHE A 53 0.19 5.89 19.76
C PHE A 53 0.89 6.06 18.42
N ALA A 54 0.53 5.20 17.48
CA ALA A 54 0.92 5.31 16.08
C ALA A 54 -0.17 4.72 15.18
N TYR A 55 -0.12 5.05 13.89
CA TYR A 55 -0.86 4.32 12.88
C TYR A 55 0.08 3.77 11.82
N SER A 56 -0.35 2.75 11.11
CA SER A 56 0.39 2.23 9.97
C SER A 56 -0.51 1.86 8.81
N LEU A 57 0.06 1.98 7.61
CA LEU A 57 -0.49 1.43 6.38
C LEU A 57 0.51 0.42 5.85
N SER A 58 0.03 -0.76 5.47
CA SER A 58 0.89 -1.87 5.07
C SER A 58 0.35 -2.58 3.83
N TYR A 59 1.26 -2.99 2.97
CA TYR A 59 1.01 -4.11 2.06
C TYR A 59 1.61 -5.38 2.67
N VAL A 60 0.82 -6.43 2.74
CA VAL A 60 1.17 -7.69 3.41
C VAL A 60 1.04 -8.82 2.40
N ASN A 61 2.14 -9.48 2.08
CA ASN A 61 2.09 -10.74 1.34
C ASN A 61 2.19 -11.89 2.36
N GLN A 62 1.10 -12.66 2.47
CA GLN A 62 1.02 -13.76 3.42
C GLN A 62 1.62 -15.06 2.86
N GLY A 63 1.97 -15.05 1.56
CA GLY A 63 2.69 -16.11 0.90
C GLY A 63 1.83 -17.04 0.05
N HIS A 64 2.47 -18.11 -0.44
CA HIS A 64 1.87 -19.12 -1.29
C HIS A 64 1.60 -20.37 -0.48
N PHE A 65 0.34 -20.62 -0.19
CA PHE A 65 -0.15 -21.87 0.39
C PHE A 65 -0.62 -22.81 -0.73
N ILE A 66 -0.87 -24.09 -0.42
CA ILE A 66 -1.42 -25.01 -1.43
C ILE A 66 -2.76 -24.47 -1.89
N SER A 67 -2.87 -24.24 -3.19
CA SER A 67 -4.06 -23.70 -3.85
C SER A 67 -4.44 -22.25 -3.49
N HIS A 68 -3.60 -21.53 -2.78
CA HIS A 68 -3.86 -20.13 -2.38
C HIS A 68 -2.62 -19.25 -2.54
N HIS A 69 -2.83 -18.03 -3.03
CA HIS A 69 -1.86 -16.95 -2.90
C HIS A 69 -2.58 -15.75 -2.31
N ARG A 70 -2.28 -15.41 -1.06
CA ARG A 70 -2.97 -14.35 -0.34
C ARG A 70 -2.04 -13.21 0.01
N ASP A 71 -2.44 -12.03 -0.40
CA ASP A 71 -1.87 -10.76 -0.02
C ASP A 71 -2.97 -9.78 0.40
N GLY A 72 -2.62 -8.55 0.78
CA GLY A 72 -3.61 -7.57 1.19
C GLY A 72 -3.03 -6.25 1.63
N THR A 73 -3.92 -5.29 1.81
CA THR A 73 -3.64 -3.98 2.39
C THR A 73 -4.23 -3.89 3.79
N ALA A 74 -3.43 -3.43 4.75
CA ALA A 74 -3.84 -3.31 6.14
C ALA A 74 -3.61 -1.90 6.68
N ALA A 75 -4.54 -1.44 7.51
CA ALA A 75 -4.38 -0.26 8.34
C ALA A 75 -4.43 -0.68 9.81
N SER A 76 -3.46 -0.25 10.63
CA SER A 76 -3.44 -0.61 12.05
C SER A 76 -3.21 0.61 12.92
N LEU A 77 -3.88 0.63 14.06
CA LEU A 77 -3.56 1.52 15.18
C LEU A 77 -2.68 0.77 16.18
N TRP A 78 -1.71 1.48 16.73
CA TRP A 78 -0.70 0.93 17.61
C TRP A 78 -0.70 1.64 18.96
N LEU A 79 -0.56 0.85 20.02
CA LEU A 79 -0.13 1.29 21.33
C LEU A 79 1.32 0.83 21.51
N ARG A 80 2.20 1.74 21.91
CA ARG A 80 3.63 1.45 22.07
C ARG A 80 4.20 2.02 23.37
N THR A 81 5.26 1.39 23.86
CA THR A 81 6.06 1.88 24.97
C THR A 81 7.49 2.09 24.49
N ASN A 82 8.16 3.09 25.02
CA ASN A 82 9.54 3.42 24.69
C ASN A 82 10.43 3.18 25.90
N GLN A 83 11.48 2.37 25.70
CA GLN A 83 12.43 1.96 26.72
C GLN A 83 13.85 2.38 26.30
N MET A 84 14.80 2.35 27.23
CA MET A 84 16.22 2.62 26.95
C MET A 84 16.43 3.94 26.20
N ASP A 85 15.87 5.03 26.74
CA ASP A 85 15.92 6.38 26.14
C ASP A 85 15.41 6.42 24.69
N GLY A 86 14.38 5.62 24.41
CA GLY A 86 13.73 5.55 23.10
C GLY A 86 14.36 4.54 22.12
N GLN A 87 15.49 3.93 22.45
CA GLN A 87 16.15 2.97 21.55
C GLN A 87 15.33 1.71 21.34
N LEU A 88 14.60 1.23 22.35
CA LEU A 88 13.71 0.07 22.24
C LEU A 88 12.26 0.52 22.35
N SER A 89 11.45 0.19 21.35
CA SER A 89 10.00 0.37 21.37
C SER A 89 9.30 -0.98 21.26
N LEU A 90 8.39 -1.25 22.18
CA LEU A 90 7.51 -2.42 22.14
C LEU A 90 6.09 -1.95 21.85
N GLY A 91 5.43 -2.60 20.90
CA GLY A 91 4.10 -2.20 20.46
C GLY A 91 3.13 -3.36 20.26
N VAL A 92 1.86 -3.06 20.47
CA VAL A 92 0.73 -3.89 20.05
C VAL A 92 -0.11 -3.08 19.08
N GLY A 93 -0.46 -3.68 17.94
CA GLY A 93 -1.25 -3.03 16.91
C GLY A 93 -2.40 -3.89 16.46
N ALA A 94 -3.51 -3.25 16.08
CA ALA A 94 -4.65 -3.95 15.52
C ALA A 94 -5.37 -3.08 14.49
N GLY A 95 -6.01 -3.73 13.51
CA GLY A 95 -6.83 -3.05 12.52
C GLY A 95 -7.35 -3.96 11.42
N PRO A 96 -8.11 -3.38 10.47
CA PRO A 96 -8.62 -4.12 9.33
C PRO A 96 -7.53 -4.46 8.32
N ILE A 97 -7.70 -5.58 7.65
CA ILE A 97 -6.99 -5.98 6.43
C ILE A 97 -8.02 -6.27 5.34
N PHE A 98 -7.82 -5.72 4.17
CA PHE A 98 -8.52 -6.11 2.96
C PHE A 98 -7.60 -7.05 2.17
N TYR A 99 -7.99 -8.33 2.06
CA TYR A 99 -7.16 -9.35 1.44
C TYR A 99 -7.64 -9.69 0.02
N TYR A 100 -6.68 -10.12 -0.78
CA TYR A 100 -6.81 -10.66 -2.13
C TYR A 100 -6.27 -12.08 -2.08
N ASP A 101 -7.07 -13.07 -2.44
CA ASP A 101 -6.70 -14.49 -2.39
C ASP A 101 -6.97 -15.12 -3.76
N THR A 102 -5.90 -15.39 -4.50
CA THR A 102 -6.00 -16.15 -5.75
C THR A 102 -6.08 -17.63 -5.41
N VAL A 103 -7.26 -18.20 -5.57
CA VAL A 103 -7.56 -19.61 -5.26
C VAL A 103 -7.41 -20.45 -6.50
N ARG A 104 -6.68 -21.57 -6.38
CA ARG A 104 -6.47 -22.56 -7.44
C ARG A 104 -7.12 -23.88 -7.04
N PRO A 105 -8.40 -24.12 -7.33
CA PRO A 105 -9.04 -25.38 -7.01
C PRO A 105 -8.37 -26.55 -7.76
N ALA A 106 -8.46 -27.76 -7.21
CA ALA A 106 -7.90 -28.96 -7.84
C ALA A 106 -8.53 -29.25 -9.22
N SER A 107 -9.72 -28.76 -9.47
CA SER A 107 -10.43 -28.82 -10.75
C SER A 107 -11.20 -27.52 -10.96
N GLY A 108 -11.14 -26.95 -12.16
CA GLY A 108 -11.79 -25.70 -12.50
C GLY A 108 -10.82 -24.56 -12.81
N ALA A 109 -11.36 -23.38 -13.05
CA ALA A 109 -10.58 -22.16 -13.25
C ALA A 109 -10.08 -21.61 -11.91
N ALA A 110 -9.02 -20.83 -11.94
CA ALA A 110 -8.61 -20.06 -10.76
C ALA A 110 -9.59 -18.90 -10.53
N GLU A 111 -9.80 -18.57 -9.27
CA GLU A 111 -10.75 -17.54 -8.81
C GLU A 111 -10.01 -16.51 -7.97
N ASP A 112 -10.36 -15.24 -8.12
CA ASP A 112 -9.87 -14.15 -7.27
C ASP A 112 -10.93 -13.84 -6.20
N VAL A 113 -10.61 -14.17 -4.94
CA VAL A 113 -11.47 -14.00 -3.78
C VAL A 113 -11.00 -12.80 -2.96
N HIS A 114 -11.90 -11.88 -2.70
CA HIS A 114 -11.61 -10.68 -1.91
C HIS A 114 -12.41 -10.69 -0.61
N GLY A 115 -11.82 -10.12 0.43
CA GLY A 115 -12.53 -10.04 1.70
C GLY A 115 -11.87 -9.18 2.75
N TRP A 116 -12.63 -8.91 3.80
CA TRP A 116 -12.16 -8.22 4.99
C TRP A 116 -11.78 -9.19 6.08
N GLY A 117 -10.70 -8.85 6.78
CA GLY A 117 -10.25 -9.54 7.97
C GLY A 117 -9.78 -8.57 9.03
N THR A 118 -9.28 -9.14 10.12
CA THR A 118 -8.66 -8.39 11.22
C THR A 118 -7.21 -8.83 11.35
N MET A 119 -6.30 -7.88 11.49
CA MET A 119 -4.88 -8.11 11.74
C MET A 119 -4.52 -7.62 13.14
N VAL A 120 -3.85 -8.46 13.93
CA VAL A 120 -3.30 -8.13 15.24
C VAL A 120 -1.81 -8.38 15.22
N ASN A 121 -1.04 -7.44 15.76
CA ASN A 121 0.42 -7.44 15.68
C ASN A 121 1.06 -7.20 17.04
N LEU A 122 2.19 -7.85 17.28
CA LEU A 122 3.16 -7.54 18.31
C LEU A 122 4.45 -7.11 17.64
N LEU A 123 5.07 -6.02 18.09
CA LEU A 123 6.24 -5.42 17.46
C LEU A 123 7.30 -5.07 18.50
N ALA A 124 8.54 -5.44 18.23
CA ALA A 124 9.73 -4.91 18.87
C ALA A 124 10.56 -4.14 17.84
N SER A 125 10.90 -2.90 18.11
CA SER A 125 11.70 -2.02 17.24
C SER A 125 12.91 -1.51 17.98
N TRP A 126 14.09 -1.69 17.39
CA TRP A 126 15.36 -1.13 17.87
C TRP A 126 15.78 0.03 16.97
N TYR A 127 15.81 1.24 17.52
CA TYR A 127 16.17 2.47 16.83
C TYR A 127 17.67 2.76 16.98
N THR A 128 18.33 3.00 15.86
CA THR A 128 19.74 3.38 15.85
C THR A 128 19.92 4.90 15.77
N LYS A 129 21.12 5.39 16.08
CA LYS A 129 21.48 6.81 15.92
C LYS A 129 21.46 7.29 14.44
N ASN A 130 21.53 6.35 13.49
CA ASN A 130 21.64 6.63 12.06
C ASN A 130 20.34 6.45 11.32
N ARG A 131 19.18 6.62 12.00
CA ARG A 131 17.83 6.48 11.45
C ARG A 131 17.41 5.05 11.08
N TRP A 132 18.30 4.06 11.11
CA TRP A 132 17.94 2.67 10.84
C TRP A 132 17.17 2.07 12.02
N ILE A 133 16.23 1.22 11.70
CA ILE A 133 15.37 0.52 12.65
C ILE A 133 15.50 -0.97 12.35
N TYR A 134 15.74 -1.77 13.38
CA TYR A 134 15.64 -3.23 13.30
C TYR A 134 14.36 -3.67 13.97
N GLN A 135 13.62 -4.58 13.35
CA GLN A 135 12.30 -4.94 13.81
C GLN A 135 12.10 -6.45 13.86
N LEU A 136 11.33 -6.88 14.87
CA LEU A 136 10.77 -8.22 14.96
C LEU A 136 9.27 -8.08 15.20
N GLN A 137 8.46 -8.73 14.37
CA GLN A 137 7.00 -8.64 14.42
C GLN A 137 6.39 -10.05 14.42
N GLY A 138 5.44 -10.28 15.33
CA GLY A 138 4.47 -11.37 15.27
C GLY A 138 3.13 -10.82 14.78
N SER A 139 2.49 -11.47 13.82
CA SER A 139 1.19 -11.05 13.28
C SER A 139 0.22 -12.21 13.21
N TRP A 140 -1.00 -11.97 13.64
CA TRP A 140 -2.13 -12.85 13.44
C TRP A 140 -3.16 -12.16 12.55
N VAL A 141 -3.51 -12.82 11.45
CA VAL A 141 -4.56 -12.36 10.53
C VAL A 141 -5.72 -13.34 10.60
N LYS A 142 -6.88 -12.85 11.01
CA LYS A 142 -8.14 -13.56 10.97
C LYS A 142 -8.87 -13.18 9.69
N GLY A 143 -8.98 -14.12 8.75
CA GLY A 143 -9.78 -13.95 7.54
C GLY A 143 -11.27 -14.10 7.84
N GLY A 144 -12.11 -13.22 7.31
CA GLY A 144 -13.56 -13.28 7.53
C GLY A 144 -14.18 -14.57 6.99
N ASN A 145 -13.92 -14.88 5.71
CA ASN A 145 -14.41 -16.06 4.99
C ASN A 145 -13.26 -16.94 4.45
N SER A 146 -12.07 -16.82 5.02
CA SER A 146 -10.86 -17.51 4.62
C SER A 146 -10.14 -18.05 5.85
N PHE A 147 -9.02 -18.74 5.66
CA PHE A 147 -8.21 -19.28 6.75
C PHE A 147 -7.49 -18.18 7.55
N ASP A 148 -7.15 -18.47 8.81
CA ASP A 148 -6.31 -17.61 9.63
C ASP A 148 -4.83 -17.87 9.35
N THR A 149 -4.01 -16.81 9.49
CA THR A 149 -2.55 -16.92 9.40
C THR A 149 -1.88 -16.36 10.64
N LEU A 150 -0.81 -17.03 11.06
CA LEU A 150 0.14 -16.54 12.05
C LEU A 150 1.49 -16.35 11.35
N SER A 151 2.17 -15.24 11.53
CA SER A 151 3.47 -14.97 10.94
C SER A 151 4.45 -14.37 11.94
N VAL A 152 5.75 -14.67 11.73
CA VAL A 152 6.86 -14.03 12.41
C VAL A 152 7.78 -13.45 11.35
N LEU A 153 7.96 -12.13 11.42
CA LEU A 153 8.71 -11.34 10.44
C LEU A 153 9.83 -10.57 11.15
N ALA A 154 11.01 -10.56 10.56
CA ALA A 154 12.11 -9.69 10.94
C ALA A 154 12.41 -8.72 9.80
N GLY A 155 12.91 -7.53 10.13
CA GLY A 155 13.16 -6.57 9.07
C GLY A 155 13.94 -5.34 9.48
N ILE A 156 14.08 -4.48 8.50
CA ILE A 156 14.75 -3.19 8.62
C ILE A 156 13.78 -2.07 8.26
N GLY A 157 13.94 -0.94 8.93
CA GLY A 157 13.22 0.28 8.64
C GLY A 157 14.13 1.48 8.59
N TYR A 158 13.58 2.58 8.14
CA TYR A 158 14.28 3.86 8.07
C TYR A 158 13.35 4.99 8.50
N GLN A 159 13.82 5.85 9.41
CA GLN A 159 13.12 7.07 9.81
C GLN A 159 13.28 8.12 8.71
N LEU A 160 12.19 8.50 8.09
CA LEU A 160 12.17 9.43 6.96
C LEU A 160 12.45 10.86 7.40
N ASP A 161 11.98 11.23 8.59
CA ASP A 161 12.32 12.49 9.24
C ASP A 161 13.54 12.30 10.13
N ALA A 162 14.39 13.33 10.28
CA ALA A 162 15.59 13.26 11.10
C ALA A 162 15.22 13.39 12.59
N PRO A 163 15.28 12.32 13.40
CA PRO A 163 14.99 12.43 14.82
C PRO A 163 16.16 13.13 15.53
N PRO A 164 15.88 13.92 16.57
CA PRO A 164 16.91 14.53 17.39
C PRO A 164 17.63 13.51 18.30
N SER A 165 17.03 12.36 18.54
CA SER A 165 17.52 11.24 19.36
C SER A 165 17.00 9.92 18.79
N PRO A 166 17.64 8.77 19.13
CA PRO A 166 17.07 7.46 18.78
C PRO A 166 15.66 7.30 19.35
N GLY A 167 14.78 6.67 18.58
CA GLY A 167 13.42 6.39 19.00
C GLY A 167 12.36 6.98 18.07
N PRO A 168 11.07 6.66 18.33
CA PRO A 168 9.98 7.30 17.63
C PRO A 168 10.03 8.80 17.91
N ASP A 169 10.12 9.62 16.87
CA ASP A 169 10.19 11.07 17.02
C ASP A 169 8.86 11.61 17.57
N LEU A 170 8.95 12.41 18.63
CA LEU A 170 7.82 13.02 19.33
C LEU A 170 7.55 14.47 18.89
N LYS A 171 8.40 15.02 18.02
CA LYS A 171 8.24 16.39 17.55
C LYS A 171 7.54 16.42 16.21
N ALA A 172 6.55 17.29 16.09
CA ALA A 172 5.92 17.54 14.79
C ALA A 172 6.98 18.01 13.79
N PRO A 173 7.07 17.41 12.60
CA PRO A 173 8.00 17.87 11.57
C PRO A 173 7.71 19.33 11.23
N ARG A 174 8.74 20.07 10.83
CA ARG A 174 8.59 21.43 10.30
C ARG A 174 7.59 21.39 9.16
N GLN A 175 6.53 22.15 9.31
CA GLN A 175 5.43 22.16 8.36
C GLN A 175 5.84 22.97 7.13
N THR A 176 6.18 22.32 6.05
CA THR A 176 6.15 22.92 4.72
C THR A 176 4.70 22.88 4.22
N GLU A 177 4.13 24.03 3.92
CA GLU A 177 2.71 24.14 3.52
C GLU A 177 2.47 23.81 2.04
N GLU A 178 3.48 23.36 1.32
CA GLU A 178 3.37 23.14 -0.11
C GLU A 178 2.57 21.87 -0.42
N THR A 179 1.35 22.06 -0.87
CA THR A 179 0.59 21.03 -1.57
C THR A 179 1.13 20.85 -2.99
N THR A 180 0.96 19.66 -3.56
CA THR A 180 1.16 19.48 -5.01
C THR A 180 0.19 20.41 -5.74
N ASN A 181 0.70 21.41 -6.47
CA ASN A 181 -0.14 22.26 -7.32
C ASN A 181 -0.75 21.40 -8.44
N ASN A 182 -0.49 21.74 -9.70
CA ASN A 182 -0.90 20.92 -10.82
C ASN A 182 0.31 20.12 -11.31
N GLU A 183 0.11 18.86 -11.61
CA GLU A 183 1.16 17.96 -12.13
C GLU A 183 0.58 17.11 -13.26
N LEU A 184 1.31 17.00 -14.35
CA LEU A 184 1.03 16.06 -15.43
C LEU A 184 2.18 15.05 -15.49
N THR A 185 1.86 13.75 -15.44
CA THR A 185 2.87 12.67 -15.49
C THR A 185 2.55 11.70 -16.60
N VAL A 186 3.58 11.31 -17.35
CA VAL A 186 3.51 10.25 -18.38
C VAL A 186 4.29 9.05 -17.84
N PHE A 187 3.67 7.88 -17.93
CA PHE A 187 4.20 6.63 -17.38
C PHE A 187 4.35 5.57 -18.45
N GLY A 188 5.35 4.70 -18.26
CA GLY A 188 5.50 3.41 -18.93
C GLY A 188 5.80 2.33 -17.92
N GLY A 189 5.43 1.08 -18.24
CA GLY A 189 5.61 0.00 -17.27
C GLY A 189 5.09 -1.33 -17.74
N GLN A 190 4.67 -2.14 -16.79
CA GLN A 190 4.21 -3.51 -17.02
C GLN A 190 2.99 -3.83 -16.17
N THR A 191 2.05 -4.55 -16.78
CA THR A 191 0.93 -5.21 -16.08
C THR A 191 1.25 -6.68 -15.89
N VAL A 192 0.88 -7.22 -14.74
CA VAL A 192 0.90 -8.65 -14.40
C VAL A 192 -0.50 -9.05 -13.97
N VAL A 193 -1.15 -9.96 -14.69
CA VAL A 193 -2.45 -10.51 -14.29
C VAL A 193 -2.22 -11.60 -13.25
N ASN A 194 -2.99 -11.56 -12.16
CA ASN A 194 -2.80 -12.43 -11.00
C ASN A 194 -3.48 -13.80 -11.16
N LEU A 195 -3.27 -14.42 -12.31
CA LEU A 195 -3.77 -15.75 -12.62
C LEU A 195 -2.65 -16.70 -13.05
N PRO A 196 -2.86 -18.03 -12.92
CA PRO A 196 -1.95 -19.02 -13.46
C PRO A 196 -1.80 -18.86 -14.97
N GLY A 197 -0.54 -18.90 -15.45
CA GLY A 197 -0.20 -18.67 -16.85
C GLY A 197 0.33 -17.27 -17.13
N ASN A 198 0.38 -16.43 -16.10
CA ASN A 198 1.01 -15.12 -16.01
C ASN A 198 0.98 -14.32 -17.32
N GLY A 199 -0.20 -13.80 -17.66
CA GLY A 199 -0.30 -12.81 -18.72
C GLY A 199 0.38 -11.52 -18.27
N SER A 200 1.56 -11.22 -18.77
CA SER A 200 2.16 -9.91 -18.62
C SER A 200 2.05 -9.13 -19.90
N SER A 201 1.91 -7.81 -19.79
CA SER A 201 1.80 -6.90 -20.91
C SER A 201 2.51 -5.58 -20.62
N THR A 202 2.88 -4.83 -21.67
CA THR A 202 3.41 -3.47 -21.51
C THR A 202 2.26 -2.53 -21.18
N ALA A 203 2.44 -1.76 -20.10
CA ALA A 203 1.48 -0.76 -19.65
C ALA A 203 1.95 0.66 -19.95
N GLY A 204 1.00 1.58 -20.08
CA GLY A 204 1.26 3.00 -20.18
C GLY A 204 0.13 3.83 -19.58
N SER A 205 0.47 4.98 -19.04
CA SER A 205 -0.52 5.87 -18.43
C SER A 205 -0.15 7.33 -18.61
N ILE A 206 -1.17 8.18 -18.63
CA ILE A 206 -1.04 9.62 -18.48
C ILE A 206 -1.96 10.05 -17.33
N GLY A 207 -1.43 10.80 -16.37
CA GLY A 207 -2.16 11.21 -15.18
C GLY A 207 -1.98 12.67 -14.86
N TYR A 208 -3.09 13.33 -14.57
CA TYR A 208 -3.14 14.67 -13.97
C TYR A 208 -3.32 14.50 -12.46
N ARG A 209 -2.55 15.26 -11.68
CA ARG A 209 -2.58 15.26 -10.22
C ARG A 209 -2.74 16.70 -9.70
N ARG A 210 -3.57 16.86 -8.67
CA ARG A 210 -3.79 18.12 -7.99
C ARG A 210 -3.87 17.92 -6.48
N GLY A 211 -3.16 18.75 -5.71
CA GLY A 211 -3.33 18.86 -4.26
C GLY A 211 -4.68 19.47 -3.93
N LEU A 212 -5.42 18.82 -3.03
CA LEU A 212 -6.69 19.33 -2.50
C LEU A 212 -6.48 19.96 -1.12
N TRP A 213 -5.69 19.30 -0.29
CA TRP A 213 -5.27 19.71 1.04
C TRP A 213 -3.82 19.31 1.27
N ARG A 214 -3.29 19.63 2.41
CA ARG A 214 -1.87 19.45 2.77
C ARG A 214 -1.28 18.07 2.44
N TYR A 215 -2.04 17.00 2.66
CA TYR A 215 -1.62 15.61 2.40
C TYR A 215 -2.62 14.85 1.53
N VAL A 216 -3.63 15.55 1.05
CA VAL A 216 -4.65 14.93 0.21
C VAL A 216 -4.52 15.43 -1.20
N GLU A 217 -4.34 14.51 -2.12
CA GLU A 217 -4.24 14.78 -3.54
C GLU A 217 -5.33 14.02 -4.29
N TRP A 218 -5.71 14.52 -5.43
CA TRP A 218 -6.61 13.88 -6.36
C TRP A 218 -5.92 13.67 -7.69
N THR A 219 -6.19 12.51 -8.34
CA THR A 219 -5.73 12.23 -9.69
C THR A 219 -6.88 11.86 -10.60
N ALA A 220 -6.72 12.21 -11.87
CA ALA A 220 -7.49 11.68 -12.99
C ALA A 220 -6.53 11.35 -14.12
N GLY A 221 -6.78 10.24 -14.83
CA GLY A 221 -5.88 9.80 -15.88
C GLY A 221 -6.48 8.77 -16.82
N ALA A 222 -5.69 8.40 -17.82
CA ALA A 222 -5.97 7.28 -18.69
C ALA A 222 -4.88 6.20 -18.48
N LEU A 223 -5.31 4.95 -18.35
CA LEU A 223 -4.46 3.79 -18.16
C LEU A 223 -4.71 2.80 -19.30
N TYR A 224 -3.64 2.32 -19.91
CA TYR A 224 -3.59 1.19 -20.80
C TYR A 224 -2.78 0.08 -20.13
N GLU A 225 -3.43 -1.03 -19.80
CA GLU A 225 -2.79 -2.17 -19.16
C GLU A 225 -2.08 -3.10 -20.17
N GLY A 226 -2.26 -2.81 -21.45
CA GLY A 226 -1.66 -3.62 -22.52
C GLY A 226 -2.53 -4.79 -22.91
N ARG A 227 -1.95 -5.60 -23.82
CA ARG A 227 -2.59 -6.80 -24.34
C ARG A 227 -1.77 -8.04 -23.99
N SER A 228 -2.42 -9.00 -23.35
CA SER A 228 -1.89 -10.33 -23.07
C SER A 228 -2.85 -11.40 -23.59
N SER A 229 -2.62 -12.67 -23.26
CA SER A 229 -3.59 -13.74 -23.49
C SER A 229 -4.83 -13.66 -22.60
N LEU A 230 -4.78 -12.88 -21.51
CA LEU A 230 -5.80 -12.82 -20.46
C LEU A 230 -6.60 -11.52 -20.49
N ILE A 231 -5.99 -10.41 -20.87
CA ILE A 231 -6.60 -9.07 -20.91
C ILE A 231 -6.18 -8.28 -22.16
N ASP A 232 -7.04 -7.39 -22.64
CA ASP A 232 -6.75 -6.28 -23.56
C ASP A 232 -7.53 -5.07 -23.04
N ARG A 233 -6.97 -4.39 -21.99
CA ARG A 233 -7.72 -3.51 -21.11
C ARG A 233 -7.15 -2.08 -21.10
N TYR A 234 -8.05 -1.10 -21.17
CA TYR A 234 -7.76 0.32 -21.11
C TYR A 234 -8.95 1.09 -20.54
N GLY A 235 -8.70 2.28 -20.01
CA GLY A 235 -9.78 3.10 -19.45
C GLY A 235 -9.31 4.33 -18.73
N LEU A 236 -10.23 4.92 -17.96
CA LEU A 236 -10.02 6.13 -17.19
C LEU A 236 -9.91 5.82 -15.70
N THR A 237 -8.96 6.45 -15.02
CA THR A 237 -8.75 6.31 -13.58
C THR A 237 -9.07 7.60 -12.84
N THR A 238 -9.58 7.48 -11.63
CA THR A 238 -9.67 8.58 -10.68
C THR A 238 -9.41 8.08 -9.27
N GLN A 239 -8.54 8.77 -8.52
CA GLN A 239 -8.11 8.32 -7.20
C GLN A 239 -7.94 9.50 -6.24
N LEU A 240 -8.20 9.25 -4.96
CA LEU A 240 -7.78 10.09 -3.84
C LEU A 240 -6.54 9.48 -3.20
N TRP A 241 -5.60 10.33 -2.84
CA TRP A 241 -4.30 9.97 -2.30
C TRP A 241 -4.06 10.63 -0.95
N LEU A 242 -3.47 9.87 -0.03
CA LEU A 242 -2.73 10.43 1.07
C LEU A 242 -1.27 10.44 0.67
N ALA A 243 -0.69 11.62 0.50
CA ALA A 243 0.70 11.79 0.07
C ALA A 243 1.46 12.68 1.05
N LYS A 244 2.60 12.22 1.52
CA LYS A 244 3.43 12.95 2.47
C LYS A 244 4.81 13.23 1.88
N PRO A 245 5.26 14.50 1.89
CA PRO A 245 6.60 14.88 1.48
C PRO A 245 7.62 14.68 2.61
N PHE A 246 8.86 14.36 2.22
CA PHE A 246 10.03 14.15 3.07
C PHE A 246 11.26 14.81 2.45
N PHE A 247 12.31 15.02 3.26
CA PHE A 247 13.61 15.57 2.82
C PHE A 247 13.48 16.91 2.11
N ASP A 248 12.85 17.88 2.78
CA ASP A 248 12.56 19.21 2.21
C ASP A 248 11.82 19.12 0.87
N ASP A 249 10.79 18.28 0.84
CA ASP A 249 9.90 18.07 -0.30
C ASP A 249 10.56 17.43 -1.54
N ARG A 250 11.71 16.79 -1.37
CA ARG A 250 12.37 16.07 -2.47
C ARG A 250 11.77 14.70 -2.74
N LEU A 251 11.39 13.97 -1.68
CA LEU A 251 10.73 12.67 -1.80
C LEU A 251 9.28 12.82 -1.32
N ALA A 252 8.31 12.28 -2.07
CA ALA A 252 6.97 12.09 -1.55
C ALA A 252 6.56 10.62 -1.69
N LEU A 253 5.94 10.11 -0.62
CA LEU A 253 5.34 8.77 -0.60
C LEU A 253 3.84 8.93 -0.44
N GLY A 254 3.07 8.09 -1.12
CA GLY A 254 1.62 8.17 -1.07
C GLY A 254 0.95 6.81 -1.24
N ALA A 255 -0.24 6.70 -0.63
CA ALA A 255 -1.18 5.61 -0.84
C ALA A 255 -2.47 6.18 -1.41
N GLY A 256 -3.03 5.51 -2.41
CA GLY A 256 -4.22 5.96 -3.14
C GLY A 256 -5.29 4.88 -3.20
N PHE A 257 -6.53 5.35 -3.27
CA PHE A 257 -7.69 4.50 -3.54
C PHE A 257 -8.62 5.23 -4.50
N GLY A 258 -9.24 4.49 -5.39
CA GLY A 258 -10.20 5.05 -6.33
C GLY A 258 -10.81 4.03 -7.26
N PHE A 259 -11.13 4.49 -8.47
CA PHE A 259 -11.87 3.71 -9.44
C PHE A 259 -11.21 3.76 -10.82
N TYR A 260 -11.40 2.69 -11.52
CA TYR A 260 -10.98 2.49 -12.90
C TYR A 260 -12.19 2.11 -13.75
N LEU A 261 -12.62 3.02 -14.61
CA LEU A 261 -13.64 2.76 -15.62
C LEU A 261 -12.97 2.20 -16.86
N ALA A 262 -13.03 0.89 -17.03
CA ALA A 262 -12.25 0.17 -18.01
C ALA A 262 -13.13 -0.50 -19.08
N GLU A 263 -12.53 -0.76 -20.23
CA GLU A 263 -13.01 -1.66 -21.26
C GLU A 263 -11.96 -2.78 -21.45
N ASP A 264 -12.40 -4.04 -21.37
CA ASP A 264 -11.57 -5.21 -21.65
C ASP A 264 -12.15 -5.96 -22.85
N ARG A 265 -11.41 -5.96 -23.97
CA ARG A 265 -11.82 -6.58 -25.23
C ARG A 265 -11.87 -8.10 -25.19
N LEU A 266 -11.24 -8.72 -24.19
CA LEU A 266 -11.24 -10.18 -24.01
C LEU A 266 -12.31 -10.66 -23.01
N ARG A 267 -13.14 -9.76 -22.48
CA ARG A 267 -14.25 -10.10 -21.59
C ARG A 267 -15.44 -10.66 -22.39
N GLU A 268 -15.62 -11.98 -22.38
CA GLU A 268 -16.54 -12.73 -23.27
C GLU A 268 -18.04 -12.42 -23.12
N GLN A 269 -18.52 -11.76 -22.08
CA GLN A 269 -19.96 -11.69 -21.80
C GLN A 269 -20.59 -10.29 -21.67
N ARG A 270 -19.85 -9.21 -21.79
CA ARG A 270 -20.40 -7.85 -21.70
C ARG A 270 -19.73 -6.89 -22.67
N THR A 271 -20.50 -6.38 -23.62
CA THR A 271 -20.13 -5.18 -24.38
C THR A 271 -20.36 -3.96 -23.48
N GLY A 272 -19.30 -3.21 -23.20
CA GLY A 272 -19.33 -1.95 -22.45
C GLY A 272 -18.28 -1.88 -21.33
N GLY A 273 -18.05 -0.67 -20.85
CA GLY A 273 -17.14 -0.40 -19.76
C GLY A 273 -17.63 -0.98 -18.42
N PHE A 274 -16.71 -1.30 -17.56
CA PHE A 274 -16.99 -1.76 -16.18
C PHE A 274 -16.17 -0.95 -15.18
N LEU A 275 -16.66 -0.88 -13.95
CA LEU A 275 -16.02 -0.15 -12.88
C LEU A 275 -15.25 -1.14 -11.98
N SER A 276 -13.94 -0.93 -11.89
CA SER A 276 -13.07 -1.67 -10.97
C SER A 276 -12.57 -0.76 -9.87
N GLU A 277 -12.22 -1.34 -8.72
CA GLU A 277 -11.51 -0.64 -7.67
C GLU A 277 -10.00 -0.62 -8.00
N ILE A 278 -9.33 0.45 -7.59
CA ILE A 278 -7.88 0.60 -7.73
C ILE A 278 -7.28 1.05 -6.41
N VAL A 279 -6.33 0.27 -5.92
CA VAL A 279 -5.51 0.57 -4.73
C VAL A 279 -4.09 0.78 -5.18
N SER A 280 -3.44 1.85 -4.71
CA SER A 280 -2.15 2.24 -5.25
C SER A 280 -1.17 2.70 -4.19
N ILE A 281 0.11 2.50 -4.46
CA ILE A 281 1.23 3.08 -3.72
C ILE A 281 2.10 3.83 -4.72
N THR A 282 2.55 5.04 -4.34
CA THR A 282 3.41 5.86 -5.18
C THR A 282 4.61 6.40 -4.42
N ALA A 283 5.72 6.53 -5.11
CA ALA A 283 6.88 7.28 -4.66
C ALA A 283 7.28 8.27 -5.76
N SER A 284 7.55 9.52 -5.40
CA SER A 284 8.05 10.52 -6.35
C SER A 284 9.29 11.22 -5.80
N TYR A 285 10.22 11.50 -6.68
CA TYR A 285 11.42 12.25 -6.36
C TYR A 285 11.54 13.48 -7.23
N ARG A 286 11.64 14.65 -6.60
CA ARG A 286 11.74 15.95 -7.27
C ARG A 286 13.18 16.18 -7.74
N LEU A 287 13.35 16.29 -9.05
CA LEU A 287 14.63 16.61 -9.70
C LEU A 287 14.89 18.11 -9.75
N SER A 288 13.82 18.89 -9.90
CA SER A 288 13.84 20.36 -9.95
C SER A 288 12.50 20.92 -9.48
N PRO A 289 12.29 22.23 -9.37
CA PRO A 289 10.98 22.81 -9.01
C PRO A 289 9.82 22.33 -9.89
N HIS A 290 10.07 22.02 -11.16
CA HIS A 290 9.06 21.62 -12.13
C HIS A 290 9.12 20.13 -12.51
N TRP A 291 10.26 19.46 -12.41
CA TRP A 291 10.42 18.10 -12.89
C TRP A 291 10.57 17.08 -11.76
N LEU A 292 9.89 15.97 -11.91
CA LEU A 292 10.00 14.83 -10.99
C LEU A 292 10.00 13.50 -11.75
N ILE A 293 10.52 12.49 -11.08
CA ILE A 293 10.30 11.09 -11.44
C ILE A 293 9.29 10.49 -10.46
N ARG A 294 8.44 9.59 -10.96
CA ARG A 294 7.41 8.93 -10.14
C ARG A 294 7.36 7.45 -10.47
N THR A 295 7.25 6.63 -9.45
CA THR A 295 6.89 5.23 -9.58
C THR A 295 5.56 4.97 -8.91
N THR A 296 4.74 4.11 -9.49
CA THR A 296 3.45 3.73 -8.93
C THR A 296 3.25 2.23 -9.12
N TRP A 297 2.74 1.59 -8.10
CA TRP A 297 2.15 0.26 -8.17
C TRP A 297 0.65 0.40 -7.95
N ASP A 298 -0.11 -0.13 -8.91
CA ASP A 298 -1.58 -0.10 -8.90
C ASP A 298 -2.08 -1.54 -8.86
N ARG A 299 -2.89 -1.88 -7.84
CA ARG A 299 -3.64 -3.12 -7.77
C ARG A 299 -5.04 -2.85 -8.28
N ILE A 300 -5.42 -3.47 -9.37
CA ILE A 300 -6.74 -3.39 -9.97
C ILE A 300 -7.54 -4.62 -9.57
N ILE A 301 -8.71 -4.39 -8.98
CA ILE A 301 -9.59 -5.40 -8.42
C ILE A 301 -10.82 -5.48 -9.31
N THR A 302 -11.08 -6.65 -9.86
CA THR A 302 -12.15 -6.87 -10.84
C THR A 302 -13.22 -7.81 -10.31
N ASP A 303 -14.39 -7.79 -10.93
CA ASP A 303 -15.54 -8.67 -10.62
C ASP A 303 -15.58 -9.93 -11.52
N TYR A 304 -14.50 -10.21 -12.28
CA TYR A 304 -14.48 -11.29 -13.26
C TYR A 304 -13.15 -12.07 -13.31
N ASP A 305 -12.50 -12.18 -12.16
CA ASP A 305 -11.27 -12.99 -11.96
C ASP A 305 -10.11 -12.59 -12.89
N ARG A 306 -9.88 -11.29 -13.04
CA ARG A 306 -8.78 -10.73 -13.84
C ARG A 306 -8.08 -9.59 -13.10
N ASP A 307 -7.86 -9.81 -11.81
CA ASP A 307 -7.07 -8.87 -11.01
C ASP A 307 -5.68 -8.70 -11.58
N SER A 308 -5.16 -7.50 -11.50
CA SER A 308 -3.85 -7.19 -12.05
C SER A 308 -3.05 -6.25 -11.16
N ASP A 309 -1.73 -6.41 -11.23
CA ASP A 309 -0.75 -5.49 -10.68
C ASP A 309 -0.12 -4.71 -11.82
N VAL A 310 -0.16 -3.38 -11.76
CA VAL A 310 0.44 -2.50 -12.76
C VAL A 310 1.60 -1.74 -12.12
N PHE A 311 2.80 -1.98 -12.62
CA PHE A 311 4.03 -1.31 -12.17
C PHE A 311 4.39 -0.24 -13.20
N LEU A 312 4.40 1.02 -12.78
CA LEU A 312 4.64 2.17 -13.64
C LEU A 312 5.82 3.00 -13.14
N GLY A 313 6.62 3.48 -14.09
CA GLY A 313 7.63 4.51 -13.88
C GLY A 313 7.40 5.66 -14.86
N GLY A 314 7.53 6.91 -14.40
CA GLY A 314 7.20 8.04 -15.24
C GLY A 314 7.95 9.31 -14.90
N ILE A 315 7.79 10.30 -15.78
CA ILE A 315 8.32 11.65 -15.63
C ILE A 315 7.13 12.59 -15.54
N GLY A 316 7.13 13.44 -14.50
CA GLY A 316 6.09 14.44 -14.24
C GLY A 316 6.61 15.86 -14.35
N TYR A 317 5.71 16.74 -14.77
CA TYR A 317 5.91 18.18 -14.82
C TYR A 317 4.87 18.90 -13.94
N ARG A 318 5.34 19.76 -13.05
CA ARG A 318 4.53 20.59 -12.13
C ARG A 318 4.45 22.03 -12.65
N PHE A 319 3.25 22.60 -12.60
CA PHE A 319 2.95 23.95 -13.10
C PHE A 319 1.90 24.67 -12.26
#